data_bfaa864430562ca26ec3cb3aca2d841b
#
_entry.id   bfaa864430562ca26ec3cb3aca2d841b
#
_cell.length_a   1.000
_cell.length_b   1.000
_cell.length_c   1.000
_cell.angle_alpha   90.00
_cell.angle_beta   90.00
_cell.angle_gamma   90.00
#
_symmetry.space_group_name_H-M   'P 1'
#
loop_
_entity.id
_entity.type
_entity.pdbx_description
1 polymer ?
#
loop_
_entity_poly.entity_id
_entity_poly.type
_entity_poly.pdbx_seq_one_letter_code
_entity_poly.pdbx_strand_id
1 'polypeptide(L)'
;SGATIPQIFLLTGVANAVVAFYIFMLVPEYLLRFVAWMLSHFVYRFKVRNDEHIPTQGAAILVCNHVSFVDAVLLMAASPRPIYFIMDHRIFKVPVLGWLFRLGKAIPIAPRAEDPAAYEAAFDAAAKVLKEGDLLCIFPEGGITRDGTVQEFKGGIMKILERTTQQGTAVQVVPMALTNLWGSFFSRVEQGGAMVRPFRRGAFSRVGLNVGTAVPVAAVTPDGLRARVQELLKQG
;
A
#
# COMPACT_ATOMS: atom_id res chain seq x y z
N SER A 1 23.46 -32.17 -37.40
CA SER A 1 22.69 -32.73 -36.27
C SER A 1 21.73 -31.65 -35.79
N GLY A 2 20.43 -31.84 -36.01
CA GLY A 2 19.38 -30.94 -35.56
C GLY A 2 19.13 -31.09 -34.06
N ALA A 3 18.52 -30.05 -33.45
CA ALA A 3 18.12 -30.09 -32.07
C ALA A 3 17.02 -31.14 -31.82
N THR A 4 17.12 -31.85 -30.72
CA THR A 4 16.08 -32.82 -30.31
C THR A 4 14.81 -32.11 -29.82
N ILE A 5 13.66 -32.78 -29.87
CA ILE A 5 12.38 -32.22 -29.40
C ILE A 5 12.50 -31.65 -27.99
N PRO A 6 13.06 -32.35 -26.97
CA PRO A 6 13.27 -31.79 -25.64
C PRO A 6 14.15 -30.54 -25.62
N GLN A 7 15.20 -30.47 -26.46
CA GLN A 7 16.05 -29.28 -26.57
C GLN A 7 15.32 -28.09 -27.16
N ILE A 8 14.43 -28.30 -28.12
CA ILE A 8 13.60 -27.25 -28.69
C ILE A 8 12.63 -26.69 -27.62
N PHE A 9 11.95 -27.57 -26.86
CA PHE A 9 11.09 -27.15 -25.76
C PHE A 9 11.84 -26.38 -24.68
N LEU A 10 13.02 -26.86 -24.31
CA LEU A 10 13.84 -26.16 -23.30
C LEU A 10 14.25 -24.77 -23.79
N LEU A 11 14.76 -24.69 -25.04
CA LEU A 11 15.21 -23.44 -25.64
C LEU A 11 14.06 -22.43 -25.75
N THR A 12 12.86 -22.88 -26.21
CA THR A 12 11.69 -22.06 -26.29
C THR A 12 11.22 -21.59 -24.90
N GLY A 13 11.25 -22.50 -23.92
CA GLY A 13 10.92 -22.17 -22.53
C GLY A 13 11.84 -21.09 -21.95
N VAL A 14 13.14 -21.24 -22.15
CA VAL A 14 14.14 -20.24 -21.71
C VAL A 14 13.95 -18.90 -22.43
N ALA A 15 13.75 -18.93 -23.76
CA ALA A 15 13.50 -17.70 -24.54
C ALA A 15 12.25 -16.96 -24.04
N ASN A 16 11.14 -17.69 -23.81
CA ASN A 16 9.92 -17.13 -23.28
C ASN A 16 10.11 -16.54 -21.87
N ALA A 17 10.88 -17.22 -21.01
CA ALA A 17 11.19 -16.71 -19.66
C ALA A 17 12.01 -15.41 -19.72
N VAL A 18 12.99 -15.31 -20.63
CA VAL A 18 13.79 -14.09 -20.85
C VAL A 18 12.89 -12.94 -21.34
N VAL A 19 12.01 -13.20 -22.33
CA VAL A 19 11.08 -12.20 -22.84
C VAL A 19 10.11 -11.76 -21.75
N ALA A 20 9.54 -12.68 -20.99
CA ALA A 20 8.65 -12.37 -19.88
C ALA A 20 9.36 -11.51 -18.81
N PHE A 21 10.59 -11.88 -18.44
CA PHE A 21 11.41 -11.10 -17.52
C PHE A 21 11.68 -9.68 -18.05
N TYR A 22 12.03 -9.57 -19.33
CA TYR A 22 12.23 -8.27 -19.98
C TYR A 22 10.96 -7.39 -19.94
N ILE A 23 9.80 -7.98 -20.26
CA ILE A 23 8.50 -7.27 -20.17
C ILE A 23 8.22 -6.81 -18.74
N PHE A 24 8.45 -7.67 -17.75
CA PHE A 24 8.25 -7.29 -16.34
C PHE A 24 9.20 -6.18 -15.87
N MET A 25 10.39 -6.11 -16.43
CA MET A 25 11.34 -5.02 -16.15
C MET A 25 10.93 -3.70 -16.81
N LEU A 26 10.26 -3.76 -17.98
CA LEU A 26 9.72 -2.58 -18.66
C LEU A 26 8.49 -2.02 -17.96
N VAL A 27 7.68 -2.90 -17.35
CA VAL A 27 6.41 -2.50 -16.71
C VAL A 27 6.34 -3.09 -15.30
N PRO A 28 7.19 -2.61 -14.37
CA PRO A 28 7.35 -3.19 -13.04
C PRO A 28 6.07 -3.14 -12.20
N GLU A 29 5.17 -2.21 -12.46
CA GLU A 29 3.87 -2.12 -11.80
C GLU A 29 2.97 -3.35 -12.07
N TYR A 30 3.08 -3.99 -13.24
CA TYR A 30 2.36 -5.24 -13.50
C TYR A 30 2.94 -6.41 -12.70
N LEU A 31 4.26 -6.47 -12.53
CA LEU A 31 4.89 -7.46 -11.67
C LEU A 31 4.43 -7.29 -10.22
N LEU A 32 4.42 -6.06 -9.72
CA LEU A 32 3.94 -5.76 -8.36
C LEU A 32 2.46 -6.15 -8.18
N ARG A 33 1.62 -5.84 -9.15
CA ARG A 33 0.21 -6.23 -9.13
C ARG A 33 0.02 -7.74 -9.20
N PHE A 34 0.82 -8.45 -10.00
CA PHE A 34 0.81 -9.90 -10.05
C PHE A 34 1.22 -10.53 -8.72
N VAL A 35 2.29 -10.02 -8.09
CA VAL A 35 2.72 -10.45 -6.75
C VAL A 35 1.64 -10.15 -5.71
N ALA A 36 1.02 -8.98 -5.78
CA ALA A 36 -0.08 -8.59 -4.91
C ALA A 36 -1.29 -9.52 -5.07
N TRP A 37 -1.66 -9.82 -6.32
CA TRP A 37 -2.74 -10.78 -6.63
C TRP A 37 -2.40 -12.18 -6.11
N MET A 38 -1.19 -12.66 -6.35
CA MET A 38 -0.74 -13.97 -5.88
C MET A 38 -0.78 -14.06 -4.34
N LEU A 39 -0.25 -13.05 -3.62
CA LEU A 39 -0.32 -13.00 -2.16
C LEU A 39 -1.75 -12.98 -1.65
N SER A 40 -2.62 -12.18 -2.27
CA SER A 40 -4.02 -12.06 -1.85
C SER A 40 -4.82 -13.36 -2.04
N HIS A 41 -4.47 -14.20 -3.02
CA HIS A 41 -5.20 -15.43 -3.34
C HIS A 41 -4.57 -16.69 -2.72
N PHE A 42 -3.23 -16.77 -2.66
CA PHE A 42 -2.53 -17.97 -2.17
C PHE A 42 -2.17 -17.93 -0.70
N VAL A 43 -1.96 -16.72 -0.12
CA VAL A 43 -1.63 -16.58 1.30
C VAL A 43 -2.86 -16.20 2.12
N TYR A 44 -3.75 -15.40 1.54
CA TYR A 44 -4.96 -14.90 2.17
C TYR A 44 -6.21 -15.26 1.37
N ARG A 45 -7.35 -15.32 2.05
CA ARG A 45 -8.67 -15.24 1.43
C ARG A 45 -9.14 -13.79 1.51
N PHE A 46 -8.58 -12.97 0.64
CA PHE A 46 -8.83 -11.53 0.65
C PHE A 46 -10.19 -11.21 0.03
N LYS A 47 -10.99 -10.42 0.75
CA LYS A 47 -12.27 -9.91 0.27
C LYS A 47 -12.30 -8.40 0.39
N VAL A 48 -12.74 -7.74 -0.68
CA VAL A 48 -12.95 -6.29 -0.70
C VAL A 48 -14.45 -6.03 -0.66
N ARG A 49 -14.87 -5.02 0.09
CA ARG A 49 -16.25 -4.52 0.17
C ARG A 49 -16.26 -3.05 -0.20
N ASN A 50 -17.25 -2.67 -1.01
CA ASN A 50 -17.46 -1.31 -1.50
C ASN A 50 -16.24 -0.77 -2.25
N ASP A 51 -15.57 -1.61 -3.06
CA ASP A 51 -14.42 -1.25 -3.88
C ASP A 51 -14.77 -0.18 -4.94
N GLU A 52 -16.04 -0.03 -5.28
CA GLU A 52 -16.57 1.04 -6.11
C GLU A 52 -16.35 2.45 -5.53
N HIS A 53 -16.08 2.57 -4.22
CA HIS A 53 -15.71 3.83 -3.59
C HIS A 53 -14.25 4.24 -3.85
N ILE A 54 -13.40 3.34 -4.38
CA ILE A 54 -12.05 3.72 -4.79
C ILE A 54 -12.14 4.44 -6.15
N PRO A 55 -11.77 5.73 -6.23
CA PRO A 55 -11.94 6.48 -7.47
C PRO A 55 -11.12 5.89 -8.62
N THR A 56 -11.77 5.63 -9.74
CA THR A 56 -11.12 5.15 -10.98
C THR A 56 -10.40 6.27 -11.73
N GLN A 57 -10.73 7.53 -11.44
CA GLN A 57 -10.13 8.73 -12.04
C GLN A 57 -10.01 9.85 -11.01
N GLY A 58 -9.12 10.82 -11.28
CA GLY A 58 -8.91 11.98 -10.43
C GLY A 58 -8.09 11.69 -9.17
N ALA A 59 -7.64 12.76 -8.51
CA ALA A 59 -6.81 12.68 -7.33
C ALA A 59 -7.59 12.16 -6.11
N ALA A 60 -7.02 11.20 -5.40
CA ALA A 60 -7.59 10.78 -4.13
C ALA A 60 -6.52 10.36 -3.11
N ILE A 61 -6.80 10.63 -1.84
CA ILE A 61 -6.03 10.16 -0.70
C ILE A 61 -6.80 9.01 -0.05
N LEU A 62 -6.21 7.83 -0.10
CA LEU A 62 -6.70 6.64 0.60
C LEU A 62 -6.10 6.63 2.00
N VAL A 63 -6.94 6.52 3.01
CA VAL A 63 -6.54 6.58 4.43
C VAL A 63 -6.86 5.25 5.08
N CYS A 64 -5.85 4.49 5.48
CA CYS A 64 -6.02 3.14 6.00
C CYS A 64 -5.30 2.93 7.33
N ASN A 65 -5.79 2.02 8.17
CA ASN A 65 -5.08 1.53 9.35
C ASN A 65 -3.84 0.70 8.94
N HIS A 66 -2.84 0.63 9.83
CA HIS A 66 -1.55 0.00 9.55
C HIS A 66 -1.28 -1.17 10.50
N VAL A 67 -1.52 -2.38 10.03
CA VAL A 67 -1.51 -3.60 10.86
C VAL A 67 -0.48 -4.64 10.44
N SER A 68 0.11 -4.51 9.23
CA SER A 68 1.02 -5.51 8.68
C SER A 68 2.00 -4.91 7.67
N PHE A 69 3.10 -5.62 7.41
CA PHE A 69 4.05 -5.27 6.34
C PHE A 69 3.46 -5.43 4.92
N VAL A 70 2.37 -6.19 4.78
CA VAL A 70 1.72 -6.44 3.47
C VAL A 70 0.50 -5.56 3.21
N ASP A 71 0.19 -4.61 4.09
CA ASP A 71 -0.96 -3.72 3.91
C ASP A 71 -0.96 -3.05 2.54
N ALA A 72 0.16 -2.44 2.17
CA ALA A 72 0.31 -1.77 0.87
C ALA A 72 0.09 -2.74 -0.31
N VAL A 73 0.55 -3.99 -0.16
CA VAL A 73 0.41 -5.03 -1.20
C VAL A 73 -1.06 -5.42 -1.38
N LEU A 74 -1.80 -5.60 -0.27
CA LEU A 74 -3.22 -5.92 -0.32
C LEU A 74 -4.05 -4.75 -0.88
N LEU A 75 -3.68 -3.51 -0.53
CA LEU A 75 -4.32 -2.32 -1.09
C LEU A 75 -4.06 -2.18 -2.60
N MET A 76 -2.84 -2.48 -3.08
CA MET A 76 -2.55 -2.54 -4.51
C MET A 76 -3.36 -3.61 -5.24
N ALA A 77 -3.61 -4.77 -4.60
CA ALA A 77 -4.42 -5.84 -5.18
C ALA A 77 -5.91 -5.44 -5.29
N ALA A 78 -6.41 -4.63 -4.35
CA ALA A 78 -7.79 -4.15 -4.31
C ALA A 78 -8.06 -2.98 -5.26
N SER A 79 -7.03 -2.21 -5.62
CA SER A 79 -7.20 -0.97 -6.36
C SER A 79 -7.33 -1.20 -7.87
N PRO A 80 -8.24 -0.49 -8.56
CA PRO A 80 -8.37 -0.55 -10.02
C PRO A 80 -7.19 0.09 -10.76
N ARG A 81 -6.40 0.95 -10.08
CA ARG A 81 -5.26 1.68 -10.65
C ARG A 81 -4.08 1.79 -9.66
N PRO A 82 -2.88 2.16 -10.11
CA PRO A 82 -1.71 2.28 -9.26
C PRO A 82 -1.92 3.21 -8.08
N ILE A 83 -1.34 2.85 -6.93
CA ILE A 83 -1.36 3.65 -5.70
C ILE A 83 0.08 4.03 -5.36
N TYR A 84 0.31 5.30 -5.05
CA TYR A 84 1.55 5.77 -4.41
C TYR A 84 1.42 5.63 -2.90
N PHE A 85 2.50 5.21 -2.23
CA PHE A 85 2.53 5.05 -0.78
C PHE A 85 3.61 5.93 -0.16
N ILE A 86 3.31 6.55 0.96
CA ILE A 86 4.35 7.19 1.79
C ILE A 86 4.89 6.12 2.75
N MET A 87 6.19 5.88 2.71
CA MET A 87 6.86 4.82 3.46
C MET A 87 8.12 5.33 4.15
N ASP A 88 8.46 4.73 5.31
CA ASP A 88 9.69 5.05 6.03
C ASP A 88 10.93 4.86 5.12
N HIS A 89 11.79 5.85 5.08
CA HIS A 89 13.00 5.88 4.24
C HIS A 89 13.96 4.69 4.52
N ARG A 90 13.90 4.11 5.72
CA ARG A 90 14.75 2.98 6.11
C ARG A 90 14.42 1.71 5.32
N ILE A 91 13.17 1.55 4.89
CA ILE A 91 12.73 0.39 4.07
C ILE A 91 13.46 0.39 2.72
N PHE A 92 13.77 1.57 2.17
CA PHE A 92 14.48 1.70 0.91
C PHE A 92 15.97 1.29 0.98
N LYS A 93 16.52 1.13 2.19
CA LYS A 93 17.88 0.62 2.44
C LYS A 93 17.95 -0.91 2.45
N VAL A 94 16.81 -1.59 2.56
CA VAL A 94 16.74 -3.06 2.56
C VAL A 94 16.92 -3.57 1.12
N PRO A 95 17.91 -4.44 0.85
CA PRO A 95 18.09 -5.06 -0.47
C PRO A 95 16.79 -5.71 -0.95
N VAL A 96 16.55 -5.73 -2.25
CA VAL A 96 15.34 -6.26 -2.90
C VAL A 96 14.07 -5.45 -2.56
N LEU A 97 13.74 -5.22 -1.28
CA LEU A 97 12.55 -4.44 -0.89
C LEU A 97 12.69 -2.97 -1.31
N GLY A 98 13.87 -2.37 -1.09
CA GLY A 98 14.11 -0.98 -1.51
C GLY A 98 14.01 -0.80 -3.02
N TRP A 99 14.48 -1.79 -3.80
CA TRP A 99 14.29 -1.81 -5.24
C TRP A 99 12.81 -1.96 -5.61
N LEU A 100 12.10 -2.90 -4.99
CA LEU A 100 10.68 -3.17 -5.23
C LEU A 100 9.81 -1.94 -4.93
N PHE A 101 10.05 -1.25 -3.80
CA PHE A 101 9.29 -0.04 -3.44
C PHE A 101 9.61 1.16 -4.33
N ARG A 102 10.85 1.29 -4.85
CA ARG A 102 11.15 2.29 -5.88
C ARG A 102 10.40 2.02 -7.17
N LEU A 103 10.32 0.76 -7.60
CA LEU A 103 9.49 0.36 -8.75
C LEU A 103 8.00 0.65 -8.52
N GLY A 104 7.51 0.45 -7.29
CA GLY A 104 6.15 0.79 -6.86
C GLY A 104 5.90 2.28 -6.65
N LYS A 105 6.87 3.15 -7.03
CA LYS A 105 6.74 4.61 -6.92
C LYS A 105 6.43 5.07 -5.49
N ALA A 106 6.92 4.34 -4.47
CA ALA A 106 6.74 4.72 -3.07
C ALA A 106 7.56 5.99 -2.75
N ILE A 107 6.97 6.88 -1.96
CA ILE A 107 7.55 8.15 -1.53
C ILE A 107 8.26 7.92 -0.19
N PRO A 108 9.59 8.09 -0.12
CA PRO A 108 10.30 7.96 1.15
C PRO A 108 10.01 9.14 2.07
N ILE A 109 9.72 8.86 3.34
CA ILE A 109 9.60 9.87 4.39
C ILE A 109 10.56 9.55 5.54
N ALA A 110 11.25 10.57 6.05
CA ALA A 110 12.01 10.50 7.29
C ALA A 110 11.25 11.19 8.42
N PRO A 111 11.45 10.79 9.69
CA PRO A 111 10.95 11.56 10.82
C PRO A 111 11.51 13.01 10.79
N ARG A 112 10.67 14.00 11.10
CA ARG A 112 11.09 15.41 11.08
C ARG A 112 12.31 15.69 11.98
N ALA A 113 12.44 14.97 13.09
CA ALA A 113 13.57 15.10 13.99
C ALA A 113 14.88 14.53 13.42
N GLU A 114 14.80 13.60 12.46
CA GLU A 114 15.96 12.94 11.84
C GLU A 114 16.40 13.71 10.58
N ASP A 115 15.46 14.05 9.71
CA ASP A 115 15.72 14.80 8.47
C ASP A 115 14.52 15.69 8.14
N PRO A 116 14.54 16.97 8.56
CA PRO A 116 13.47 17.91 8.27
C PRO A 116 13.25 18.16 6.77
N ALA A 117 14.33 18.14 5.97
CA ALA A 117 14.24 18.37 4.53
C ALA A 117 13.56 17.19 3.83
N ALA A 118 13.97 15.96 4.11
CA ALA A 118 13.32 14.76 3.57
C ALA A 118 11.86 14.63 4.05
N TYR A 119 11.56 15.09 5.27
CA TYR A 119 10.20 15.13 5.78
C TYR A 119 9.31 16.06 4.94
N GLU A 120 9.73 17.29 4.69
CA GLU A 120 8.93 18.25 3.88
C GLU A 120 8.88 17.82 2.40
N ALA A 121 9.99 17.34 1.84
CA ALA A 121 10.04 16.83 0.46
C ALA A 121 9.05 15.68 0.19
N ALA A 122 8.79 14.83 1.20
CA ALA A 122 7.80 13.76 1.07
C ALA A 122 6.37 14.31 0.87
N PHE A 123 6.01 15.41 1.55
CA PHE A 123 4.70 16.03 1.37
C PHE A 123 4.60 16.79 0.04
N ASP A 124 5.69 17.38 -0.44
CA ASP A 124 5.73 18.01 -1.76
C ASP A 124 5.57 16.97 -2.87
N ALA A 125 6.24 15.82 -2.74
CA ALA A 125 6.09 14.69 -3.65
C ALA A 125 4.65 14.13 -3.62
N ALA A 126 4.04 14.02 -2.44
CA ALA A 126 2.65 13.60 -2.29
C ALA A 126 1.68 14.56 -2.99
N ALA A 127 1.86 15.86 -2.80
CA ALA A 127 1.04 16.88 -3.46
C ALA A 127 1.21 16.86 -4.99
N LYS A 128 2.42 16.60 -5.48
CA LYS A 128 2.69 16.43 -6.90
C LYS A 128 1.95 15.25 -7.50
N VAL A 129 1.99 14.09 -6.85
CA VAL A 129 1.25 12.87 -7.25
C VAL A 129 -0.25 13.17 -7.37
N LEU A 130 -0.81 13.85 -6.38
CA LEU A 130 -2.22 14.23 -6.40
C LEU A 130 -2.54 15.26 -7.51
N LYS A 131 -1.63 16.19 -7.79
CA LYS A 131 -1.77 17.13 -8.91
C LYS A 131 -1.80 16.43 -10.27
N GLU A 132 -1.10 15.31 -10.41
CA GLU A 132 -1.10 14.45 -11.60
C GLU A 132 -2.39 13.61 -11.72
N GLY A 133 -3.26 13.67 -10.71
CA GLY A 133 -4.55 12.96 -10.70
C GLY A 133 -4.45 11.52 -10.18
N ASP A 134 -3.36 11.16 -9.54
CA ASP A 134 -3.09 9.80 -9.06
C ASP A 134 -3.65 9.51 -7.65
N LEU A 135 -3.61 8.22 -7.26
CA LEU A 135 -3.97 7.76 -5.93
C LEU A 135 -2.76 7.81 -4.99
N LEU A 136 -2.94 8.41 -3.85
CA LEU A 136 -1.98 8.39 -2.74
C LEU A 136 -2.58 7.62 -1.57
N CYS A 137 -1.88 6.64 -1.02
CA CYS A 137 -2.28 5.99 0.23
C CYS A 137 -1.36 6.41 1.37
N ILE A 138 -1.98 6.72 2.49
CA ILE A 138 -1.28 7.01 3.74
C ILE A 138 -1.77 6.12 4.87
N PHE A 139 -0.84 5.79 5.77
CA PHE A 139 -1.11 5.17 7.05
C PHE A 139 -0.87 6.22 8.14
N PRO A 140 -1.90 6.97 8.55
CA PRO A 140 -1.70 8.15 9.39
C PRO A 140 -1.24 7.82 10.82
N GLU A 141 -1.30 6.57 11.23
CA GLU A 141 -0.69 6.06 12.47
C GLU A 141 0.84 6.26 12.49
N GLY A 142 1.47 6.28 11.30
CA GLY A 142 2.91 6.46 11.13
C GLY A 142 3.75 5.28 11.62
N GLY A 143 3.15 4.10 11.72
CA GLY A 143 3.81 2.85 12.04
C GLY A 143 2.82 1.71 12.21
N ILE A 144 3.30 0.47 12.06
CA ILE A 144 2.49 -0.73 12.25
C ILE A 144 2.08 -0.86 13.71
N THR A 145 0.79 -1.11 13.97
CA THR A 145 0.25 -1.34 15.32
C THR A 145 0.95 -2.50 16.02
N ARG A 146 1.08 -2.39 17.34
CA ARG A 146 1.68 -3.45 18.17
C ARG A 146 0.66 -4.39 18.77
N ASP A 147 -0.56 -3.94 18.95
CA ASP A 147 -1.65 -4.61 19.66
C ASP A 147 -2.87 -4.91 18.78
N GLY A 148 -2.85 -4.46 17.52
CA GLY A 148 -3.95 -4.62 16.57
C GLY A 148 -5.01 -3.54 16.65
N THR A 149 -4.86 -2.57 17.56
CA THR A 149 -5.77 -1.43 17.66
C THR A 149 -5.34 -0.31 16.72
N VAL A 150 -6.31 0.50 16.26
CA VAL A 150 -6.03 1.70 15.47
C VAL A 150 -5.44 2.77 16.39
N GLN A 151 -4.20 3.14 16.11
CA GLN A 151 -3.47 4.15 16.86
C GLN A 151 -4.00 5.55 16.55
N GLU A 152 -3.48 6.55 17.26
CA GLU A 152 -3.76 7.95 17.00
C GLU A 152 -3.30 8.35 15.58
N PHE A 153 -4.16 9.08 14.85
CA PHE A 153 -3.83 9.58 13.52
C PHE A 153 -3.06 10.88 13.61
N LYS A 154 -1.88 10.91 13.01
CA LYS A 154 -1.00 12.08 12.96
C LYS A 154 -1.50 13.10 11.94
N GLY A 155 -1.14 14.36 12.13
CA GLY A 155 -1.54 15.48 11.29
C GLY A 155 -0.94 15.52 9.87
N GLY A 156 -0.23 14.48 9.43
CA GLY A 156 0.40 14.42 8.10
C GLY A 156 -0.59 14.61 6.95
N ILE A 157 -1.80 14.09 7.08
CA ILE A 157 -2.85 14.28 6.07
C ILE A 157 -3.22 15.75 5.90
N MET A 158 -3.26 16.53 6.98
CA MET A 158 -3.61 17.95 6.91
C MET A 158 -2.56 18.74 6.12
N LYS A 159 -1.28 18.38 6.26
CA LYS A 159 -0.21 18.98 5.46
C LYS A 159 -0.33 18.68 3.95
N ILE A 160 -0.75 17.46 3.61
CA ILE A 160 -0.99 17.09 2.21
C ILE A 160 -2.16 17.90 1.66
N LEU A 161 -3.26 17.96 2.39
CA LEU A 161 -4.46 18.70 1.97
C LEU A 161 -4.20 20.20 1.84
N GLU A 162 -3.42 20.79 2.75
CA GLU A 162 -3.01 22.20 2.65
C GLU A 162 -2.26 22.45 1.35
N ARG A 163 -1.25 21.65 1.01
CA ARG A 163 -0.47 21.78 -0.23
C ARG A 163 -1.31 21.59 -1.48
N THR A 164 -2.21 20.60 -1.49
CA THR A 164 -3.10 20.36 -2.63
C THR A 164 -4.09 21.49 -2.84
N THR A 165 -4.60 22.06 -1.75
CA THR A 165 -5.48 23.23 -1.79
C THR A 165 -4.75 24.45 -2.33
N GLN A 166 -3.52 24.71 -1.89
CA GLN A 166 -2.67 25.79 -2.41
C GLN A 166 -2.37 25.64 -3.91
N GLN A 167 -2.34 24.39 -4.41
CA GLN A 167 -2.13 24.10 -5.84
C GLN A 167 -3.44 24.08 -6.65
N GLY A 168 -4.59 24.32 -6.03
CA GLY A 168 -5.89 24.27 -6.69
C GLY A 168 -6.33 22.85 -7.12
N THR A 169 -5.76 21.81 -6.51
CA THR A 169 -6.05 20.42 -6.85
C THR A 169 -7.26 19.93 -6.08
N ALA A 170 -8.31 19.51 -6.79
CA ALA A 170 -9.47 18.84 -6.17
C ALA A 170 -9.09 17.40 -5.79
N VAL A 171 -9.28 17.04 -4.52
CA VAL A 171 -8.89 15.75 -3.97
C VAL A 171 -10.07 15.12 -3.23
N GLN A 172 -10.25 13.81 -3.39
CA GLN A 172 -11.16 13.02 -2.55
C GLN A 172 -10.38 12.36 -1.42
N VAL A 173 -10.97 12.26 -0.24
CA VAL A 173 -10.38 11.54 0.90
C VAL A 173 -11.24 10.32 1.20
N VAL A 174 -10.70 9.12 1.02
CA VAL A 174 -11.42 7.85 1.14
C VAL A 174 -10.87 7.06 2.32
N PRO A 175 -11.63 6.92 3.43
CA PRO A 175 -11.23 6.07 4.55
C PRO A 175 -11.39 4.60 4.18
N MET A 176 -10.44 3.77 4.60
CA MET A 176 -10.45 2.31 4.39
C MET A 176 -10.02 1.60 5.65
N ALA A 177 -10.44 0.35 5.81
CA ALA A 177 -10.05 -0.48 6.94
C ALA A 177 -9.68 -1.90 6.52
N LEU A 178 -8.45 -2.31 6.82
CA LEU A 178 -8.01 -3.70 6.72
C LEU A 178 -8.44 -4.46 7.97
N THR A 179 -9.25 -5.50 7.78
CA THR A 179 -9.85 -6.32 8.83
C THR A 179 -9.20 -7.69 8.90
N ASN A 180 -9.10 -8.26 10.12
CA ASN A 180 -8.57 -9.60 10.39
C ASN A 180 -7.13 -9.87 9.92
N LEU A 181 -6.37 -8.83 9.58
CA LEU A 181 -5.00 -8.97 9.11
C LEU A 181 -3.98 -9.00 10.26
N TRP A 182 -4.26 -8.33 11.39
CA TRP A 182 -3.40 -8.37 12.56
C TRP A 182 -3.36 -9.78 13.17
N GLY A 183 -2.16 -10.25 13.51
CA GLY A 183 -1.93 -11.63 13.96
C GLY A 183 -1.88 -12.66 12.81
N SER A 184 -2.02 -12.23 11.54
CA SER A 184 -1.83 -13.06 10.37
C SER A 184 -0.34 -13.31 10.08
N PHE A 185 -0.06 -14.04 9.00
CA PHE A 185 1.27 -14.46 8.60
C PHE A 185 2.37 -13.36 8.63
N PHE A 186 2.08 -12.16 8.12
CA PHE A 186 3.04 -11.06 8.00
C PHE A 186 2.84 -9.93 9.01
N SER A 187 2.02 -10.12 10.03
CA SER A 187 1.83 -9.07 11.02
C SER A 187 2.92 -9.07 12.09
N ARG A 188 3.19 -7.89 12.62
CA ARG A 188 4.11 -7.68 13.73
C ARG A 188 3.47 -8.18 15.02
N VAL A 189 4.12 -9.04 15.79
CA VAL A 189 3.50 -9.70 16.93
C VAL A 189 4.21 -9.52 18.26
N GLU A 190 5.44 -8.99 18.38
CA GLU A 190 6.15 -8.91 19.66
C GLU A 190 7.04 -7.68 19.84
N GLN A 191 7.45 -7.43 21.10
CA GLN A 191 8.15 -6.24 21.59
C GLN A 191 9.48 -5.88 20.90
N GLY A 192 10.00 -6.69 20.01
CA GLY A 192 11.27 -6.46 19.30
C GLY A 192 11.14 -5.96 17.86
N GLY A 193 9.94 -5.82 17.33
CA GLY A 193 9.74 -5.24 15.99
C GLY A 193 10.00 -6.16 14.80
N ALA A 194 10.46 -7.37 14.99
CA ALA A 194 10.58 -8.40 13.96
C ALA A 194 9.38 -9.33 13.94
N MET A 195 9.08 -9.93 12.80
CA MET A 195 8.18 -11.08 12.72
C MET A 195 8.81 -12.27 13.45
N VAL A 196 8.45 -12.48 14.70
CA VAL A 196 9.09 -13.54 15.52
C VAL A 196 8.47 -14.91 15.22
N ARG A 197 7.24 -14.97 14.73
CA ARG A 197 6.58 -16.23 14.34
C ARG A 197 5.72 -16.00 13.09
N PRO A 198 6.27 -16.17 11.89
CA PRO A 198 5.42 -16.31 10.70
C PRO A 198 4.50 -17.52 10.88
N PHE A 199 3.30 -17.49 10.29
CA PHE A 199 2.33 -18.60 10.30
C PHE A 199 1.46 -18.78 11.56
N ARG A 200 1.31 -17.81 12.44
CA ARG A 200 0.47 -17.96 13.65
C ARG A 200 -0.96 -18.41 13.37
N ARG A 201 -1.58 -17.94 12.29
CA ARG A 201 -2.93 -18.33 11.86
C ARG A 201 -2.95 -19.22 10.62
N GLY A 202 -1.79 -19.67 10.14
CA GLY A 202 -1.67 -20.47 8.92
C GLY A 202 -1.92 -19.67 7.63
N ALA A 203 -1.67 -20.31 6.50
CA ALA A 203 -2.07 -19.80 5.19
C ALA A 203 -3.61 -19.80 5.09
N PHE A 204 -4.15 -18.96 4.17
CA PHE A 204 -5.59 -18.82 3.90
C PHE A 204 -6.41 -18.15 5.01
N SER A 205 -5.80 -17.30 5.84
CA SER A 205 -6.54 -16.42 6.75
C SER A 205 -7.54 -15.55 5.96
N ARG A 206 -8.75 -15.43 6.50
CA ARG A 206 -9.76 -14.53 5.92
C ARG A 206 -9.41 -13.09 6.29
N VAL A 207 -9.04 -12.30 5.30
CA VAL A 207 -8.69 -10.88 5.46
C VAL A 207 -9.66 -10.06 4.63
N GLY A 208 -10.08 -8.92 5.15
CA GLY A 208 -11.01 -8.02 4.46
C GLY A 208 -10.43 -6.63 4.28
N LEU A 209 -10.92 -5.93 3.26
CA LEU A 209 -10.79 -4.50 3.09
C LEU A 209 -12.21 -3.91 2.97
N ASN A 210 -12.56 -3.01 3.88
CA ASN A 210 -13.80 -2.24 3.80
C ASN A 210 -13.46 -0.82 3.35
N VAL A 211 -14.09 -0.37 2.27
CA VAL A 211 -13.88 0.97 1.70
C VAL A 211 -15.07 1.85 2.07
N GLY A 212 -14.80 2.97 2.73
CA GLY A 212 -15.81 3.95 3.10
C GLY A 212 -16.11 4.94 1.99
N THR A 213 -17.16 5.71 2.16
CA THR A 213 -17.51 6.83 1.27
C THR A 213 -16.50 7.97 1.40
N ALA A 214 -16.28 8.71 0.32
CA ALA A 214 -15.39 9.87 0.33
C ALA A 214 -15.86 10.93 1.35
N VAL A 215 -14.89 11.50 2.05
CA VAL A 215 -15.08 12.58 3.01
C VAL A 215 -14.76 13.92 2.34
N PRO A 216 -15.64 14.92 2.40
CA PRO A 216 -15.33 16.26 1.90
C PRO A 216 -14.09 16.83 2.61
N VAL A 217 -13.18 17.45 1.86
CA VAL A 217 -11.91 17.98 2.39
C VAL A 217 -12.12 18.91 3.58
N ALA A 218 -13.15 19.75 3.54
CA ALA A 218 -13.47 20.67 4.62
C ALA A 218 -13.90 19.98 5.95
N ALA A 219 -14.32 18.72 5.87
CA ALA A 219 -14.72 17.91 7.03
C ALA A 219 -13.63 16.97 7.52
N VAL A 220 -12.45 17.00 6.89
CA VAL A 220 -11.34 16.11 7.25
C VAL A 220 -10.65 16.61 8.52
N THR A 221 -10.64 15.73 9.52
CA THR A 221 -9.78 15.86 10.71
C THR A 221 -9.13 14.51 11.00
N PRO A 222 -7.95 14.46 11.63
CA PRO A 222 -7.33 13.19 12.00
C PRO A 222 -8.24 12.29 12.84
N ASP A 223 -8.88 12.86 13.87
CA ASP A 223 -9.79 12.13 14.76
C ASP A 223 -11.06 11.67 14.03
N GLY A 224 -11.63 12.50 13.16
CA GLY A 224 -12.81 12.15 12.35
C GLY A 224 -12.50 11.00 11.39
N LEU A 225 -11.33 11.00 10.76
CA LEU A 225 -10.89 9.89 9.90
C LEU A 225 -10.63 8.63 10.70
N ARG A 226 -9.99 8.75 11.86
CA ARG A 226 -9.77 7.63 12.77
C ARG A 226 -11.09 6.96 13.17
N ALA A 227 -12.08 7.76 13.58
CA ALA A 227 -13.41 7.26 13.94
C ALA A 227 -14.07 6.50 12.76
N ARG A 228 -13.99 7.03 11.54
CA ARG A 228 -14.52 6.35 10.33
C ARG A 228 -13.80 5.04 10.04
N VAL A 229 -12.49 4.99 10.16
CA VAL A 229 -11.71 3.75 9.99
C VAL A 229 -12.10 2.72 11.07
N GLN A 230 -12.27 3.14 12.32
CA GLN A 230 -12.75 2.28 13.41
C GLN A 230 -14.18 1.75 13.17
N GLU A 231 -15.05 2.55 12.58
CA GLU A 231 -16.40 2.11 12.19
C GLU A 231 -16.36 1.05 11.08
N LEU A 232 -15.54 1.27 10.06
CA LEU A 232 -15.32 0.29 8.97
C LEU A 232 -14.74 -1.03 9.49
N LEU A 233 -13.91 -1.01 10.52
CA LEU A 233 -13.38 -2.22 11.15
C LEU A 233 -14.48 -3.08 11.79
N LYS A 234 -15.53 -2.47 12.33
CA LYS A 234 -16.67 -3.19 12.96
C LYS A 234 -17.56 -3.90 11.94
N GLN A 235 -17.47 -3.55 10.66
CA GLN A 235 -18.25 -4.14 9.57
C GLN A 235 -17.58 -5.39 8.96
N GLY A 236 -16.41 -5.79 9.46
CA GLY A 236 -15.56 -6.85 8.91
C GLY A 236 -15.69 -8.23 9.55
#